data_365564bb8d1f6369f6d3e0ffe7216c8c
#
_entry.id   365564bb8d1f6369f6d3e0ffe7216c8c
#
_cell.length_a   1.000
_cell.length_b   1.000
_cell.length_c   1.000
_cell.angle_alpha   90.00
_cell.angle_beta   90.00
_cell.angle_gamma   90.00
#
_symmetry.space_group_name_H-M   'P 1'
#
loop_
_entity.id
_entity.type
_entity.pdbx_description
1 polymer ?
#
loop_
_entity_poly.entity_id
_entity_poly.type
_entity_poly.pdbx_seq_one_letter_code
_entity_poly.pdbx_strand_id
1 'polypeptide(L)'
;MSHYEAPIRVPLIKGHKTYRDITEDIARPIEERAGKLWWISLYASLVLFIYGFGCIAYTIGTGIGAWGLNRTVNWGWDITNFVWWVGIGHAGTLISAVLLLFRQKWRMAINRSAEAMTIFSVVQAGLFPIIHMGRPWLAYWTMPIPNQFGSLWVNFNSPLLWDVFAISTYLSVSLVFWWTGLLPDFAMLRDRAVKPFQKKIYSLLSFGWSGRAKDWQRFEEVSLVLAGLATPLVL
;
A
#
# COMPACT_ATOMS: atom_id res chain seq x y z
N MET A 1 24.91 -30.03 -36.74
CA MET A 1 24.73 -29.36 -35.42
C MET A 1 24.18 -27.96 -35.69
N SER A 2 22.87 -27.76 -35.51
CA SER A 2 22.27 -26.45 -35.70
C SER A 2 22.64 -25.56 -34.49
N HIS A 3 23.42 -24.54 -34.74
CA HIS A 3 23.64 -23.48 -33.75
C HIS A 3 22.30 -22.79 -33.47
N TYR A 4 21.65 -23.12 -32.39
CA TYR A 4 20.57 -22.30 -31.84
C TYR A 4 21.21 -21.00 -31.37
N GLU A 5 21.23 -19.99 -32.20
CA GLU A 5 21.48 -18.63 -31.76
C GLU A 5 20.35 -18.25 -30.79
N ALA A 6 20.69 -18.12 -29.53
CA ALA A 6 19.74 -17.63 -28.54
C ALA A 6 19.26 -16.23 -29.02
N PRO A 7 17.95 -15.97 -29.04
CA PRO A 7 17.46 -14.69 -29.51
C PRO A 7 18.13 -13.58 -28.71
N ILE A 8 18.75 -12.62 -29.41
CA ILE A 8 19.40 -11.47 -28.80
C ILE A 8 18.34 -10.73 -27.98
N ARG A 9 18.44 -10.85 -26.64
CA ARG A 9 17.55 -10.14 -25.75
C ARG A 9 17.81 -8.65 -25.88
N VAL A 10 16.78 -7.90 -26.23
CA VAL A 10 16.84 -6.44 -26.15
C VAL A 10 17.26 -6.06 -24.74
N PRO A 11 18.35 -5.29 -24.55
CA PRO A 11 18.78 -4.92 -23.21
C PRO A 11 17.68 -4.14 -22.51
N LEU A 12 17.36 -4.54 -21.25
CA LEU A 12 16.37 -3.87 -20.40
C LEU A 12 16.79 -2.44 -20.05
N ILE A 13 18.08 -2.17 -20.13
CA ILE A 13 18.67 -0.86 -19.82
C ILE A 13 19.13 -0.23 -21.12
N LYS A 14 18.58 0.92 -21.43
CA LYS A 14 19.03 1.72 -22.57
C LYS A 14 20.32 2.49 -22.21
N GLY A 15 21.33 2.38 -23.07
CA GLY A 15 22.63 3.03 -22.89
C GLY A 15 23.66 2.15 -22.20
N HIS A 16 24.86 2.70 -21.96
CA HIS A 16 25.99 2.00 -21.36
C HIS A 16 26.06 2.18 -19.83
N LYS A 17 24.92 2.13 -19.15
CA LYS A 17 24.86 2.24 -17.67
C LYS A 17 25.36 0.96 -17.02
N THR A 18 26.22 1.11 -16.03
CA THR A 18 26.64 0.03 -15.14
C THR A 18 25.61 -0.20 -14.04
N TYR A 19 25.68 -1.34 -13.34
CA TYR A 19 24.85 -1.58 -12.15
C TYR A 19 25.04 -0.51 -11.06
N ARG A 20 26.24 0.06 -10.98
CA ARG A 20 26.52 1.16 -10.04
C ARG A 20 25.77 2.42 -10.41
N ASP A 21 25.78 2.81 -11.67
CA ASP A 21 25.07 3.99 -12.17
C ASP A 21 23.55 3.90 -11.89
N ILE A 22 22.99 2.70 -12.07
CA ILE A 22 21.57 2.45 -11.76
C ILE A 22 21.31 2.58 -10.27
N THR A 23 22.18 2.01 -9.43
CA THR A 23 22.05 2.11 -7.97
C THR A 23 22.13 3.57 -7.52
N GLU A 24 23.03 4.36 -8.10
CA GLU A 24 23.18 5.78 -7.80
C GLU A 24 21.95 6.58 -8.26
N ASP A 25 21.42 6.31 -9.44
CA ASP A 25 20.19 6.96 -9.93
C ASP A 25 18.97 6.69 -9.03
N ILE A 26 18.85 5.45 -8.52
CA ILE A 26 17.74 5.06 -7.63
C ILE A 26 17.92 5.63 -6.22
N ALA A 27 19.14 5.69 -5.71
CA ALA A 27 19.43 6.20 -4.37
C ALA A 27 19.37 7.73 -4.27
N ARG A 28 19.66 8.43 -5.37
CA ARG A 28 19.72 9.90 -5.45
C ARG A 28 18.55 10.63 -4.81
N PRO A 29 17.27 10.28 -5.09
CA PRO A 29 16.12 10.97 -4.48
C PRO A 29 16.07 10.88 -2.95
N ILE A 30 16.74 9.88 -2.36
CA ILE A 30 16.78 9.64 -0.91
C ILE A 30 18.00 10.31 -0.28
N GLU A 31 19.12 10.35 -1.00
CA GLU A 31 20.40 10.85 -0.51
C GLU A 31 20.57 12.37 -0.73
N GLU A 32 20.02 12.89 -1.82
CA GLU A 32 20.10 14.31 -2.16
C GLU A 32 18.95 15.13 -1.57
N ARG A 33 19.13 16.44 -1.52
CA ARG A 33 18.08 17.36 -1.09
C ARG A 33 17.00 17.45 -2.18
N ALA A 34 15.76 17.42 -1.75
CA ALA A 34 14.60 17.60 -2.62
C ALA A 34 14.64 18.93 -3.37
N GLY A 35 14.31 18.90 -4.65
CA GLY A 35 14.25 20.08 -5.51
C GLY A 35 13.08 21.01 -5.17
N LYS A 36 13.11 22.24 -5.71
CA LYS A 36 12.06 23.26 -5.46
C LYS A 36 10.66 22.76 -5.82
N LEU A 37 10.51 22.04 -6.94
CA LEU A 37 9.22 21.52 -7.39
C LEU A 37 8.63 20.53 -6.37
N TRP A 38 9.47 19.69 -5.77
CA TRP A 38 9.04 18.78 -4.72
C TRP A 38 8.47 19.52 -3.51
N TRP A 39 9.13 20.58 -3.06
CA TRP A 39 8.66 21.41 -1.94
C TRP A 39 7.35 22.12 -2.26
N ILE A 40 7.21 22.67 -3.48
CA ILE A 40 5.98 23.30 -3.93
C ILE A 40 4.83 22.28 -3.92
N SER A 41 5.04 21.08 -4.47
CA SER A 41 4.05 20.01 -4.47
C SER A 41 3.68 19.56 -3.06
N LEU A 42 4.67 19.44 -2.16
CA LEU A 42 4.44 19.09 -0.77
C LEU A 42 3.56 20.13 -0.06
N TYR A 43 3.89 21.44 -0.18
CA TYR A 43 3.12 22.48 0.46
C TYR A 43 1.71 22.60 -0.14
N ALA A 44 1.55 22.47 -1.44
CA ALA A 44 0.24 22.46 -2.08
C ALA A 44 -0.61 21.27 -1.58
N SER A 45 -0.04 20.10 -1.50
CA SER A 45 -0.70 18.90 -0.95
C SER A 45 -1.05 19.07 0.53
N LEU A 46 -0.17 19.71 1.31
CA LEU A 46 -0.42 19.97 2.74
C LEU A 46 -1.59 20.94 2.93
N VAL A 47 -1.69 21.98 2.11
CA VAL A 47 -2.84 22.92 2.15
C VAL A 47 -4.13 22.18 1.85
N LEU A 48 -4.16 21.34 0.81
CA LEU A 48 -5.34 20.53 0.47
C LEU A 48 -5.68 19.53 1.58
N PHE A 49 -4.67 18.93 2.20
CA PHE A 49 -4.85 18.02 3.33
C PHE A 49 -5.49 18.74 4.53
N ILE A 50 -5.00 19.92 4.90
CA ILE A 50 -5.56 20.72 6.01
C ILE A 50 -7.00 21.13 5.71
N TYR A 51 -7.28 21.55 4.47
CA TYR A 51 -8.63 21.86 4.03
C TYR A 51 -9.57 20.65 4.14
N GLY A 52 -9.13 19.48 3.62
CA GLY A 52 -9.89 18.24 3.71
C GLY A 52 -10.15 17.80 5.16
N PHE A 53 -9.13 17.94 6.02
CA PHE A 53 -9.27 17.66 7.45
C PHE A 53 -10.29 18.62 8.11
N GLY A 54 -10.30 19.89 7.73
CA GLY A 54 -11.32 20.85 8.15
C GLY A 54 -12.74 20.45 7.75
N CYS A 55 -12.92 19.95 6.52
CA CYS A 55 -14.21 19.42 6.05
C CYS A 55 -14.66 18.20 6.86
N ILE A 56 -13.75 17.28 7.17
CA ILE A 56 -14.02 16.12 8.02
C ILE A 56 -14.43 16.58 9.43
N ALA A 57 -13.69 17.51 10.02
CA ALA A 57 -13.99 18.04 11.34
C ALA A 57 -15.37 18.74 11.37
N TYR A 58 -15.72 19.49 10.32
CA TYR A 58 -17.05 20.07 10.15
C TYR A 58 -18.14 18.98 10.08
N THR A 59 -17.92 17.92 9.29
CA THR A 59 -18.86 16.78 9.19
C THR A 59 -19.06 16.09 10.54
N ILE A 60 -17.98 15.88 11.30
CA ILE A 60 -18.06 15.29 12.64
C ILE A 60 -18.83 16.20 13.62
N GLY A 61 -18.63 17.51 13.54
CA GLY A 61 -19.29 18.49 14.40
C GLY A 61 -20.78 18.67 14.10
N THR A 62 -21.14 18.70 12.82
CA THR A 62 -22.52 18.92 12.36
C THR A 62 -23.31 17.64 12.17
N GLY A 63 -22.64 16.51 11.98
CA GLY A 63 -23.22 15.23 11.64
C GLY A 63 -23.35 15.01 10.13
N ILE A 64 -23.57 13.75 9.74
CA ILE A 64 -23.68 13.32 8.33
C ILE A 64 -24.89 13.92 7.58
N GLY A 65 -25.84 14.52 8.28
CA GLY A 65 -26.93 15.27 7.68
C GLY A 65 -26.47 16.43 6.78
N ALA A 66 -25.24 16.95 7.01
CA ALA A 66 -24.61 17.95 6.14
C ALA A 66 -24.43 17.48 4.68
N TRP A 67 -24.47 16.18 4.44
CA TRP A 67 -24.37 15.60 3.08
C TRP A 67 -25.69 15.56 2.32
N GLY A 68 -26.78 16.06 2.92
CA GLY A 68 -28.10 16.08 2.29
C GLY A 68 -28.73 14.70 2.11
N LEU A 69 -28.43 13.75 2.99
CA LEU A 69 -28.94 12.39 2.93
C LEU A 69 -30.44 12.34 3.19
N ASN A 70 -31.17 11.57 2.40
CA ASN A 70 -32.60 11.33 2.56
C ASN A 70 -32.86 10.08 3.42
N ARG A 71 -34.02 10.03 4.04
CA ARG A 71 -34.41 9.00 5.02
C ARG A 71 -34.34 7.57 4.52
N THR A 72 -34.47 7.32 3.23
CA THR A 72 -34.44 5.96 2.64
C THR A 72 -33.06 5.52 2.21
N VAL A 73 -32.15 6.45 1.92
CA VAL A 73 -30.80 6.16 1.43
C VAL A 73 -29.80 6.91 2.31
N ASN A 74 -29.10 6.16 3.17
CA ASN A 74 -28.08 6.72 4.07
C ASN A 74 -26.68 6.71 3.44
N TRP A 75 -26.57 6.56 2.13
CA TRP A 75 -25.32 6.47 1.39
C TRP A 75 -25.07 7.77 0.65
N GLY A 76 -23.92 8.37 0.90
CA GLY A 76 -23.48 9.57 0.24
C GLY A 76 -22.16 9.39 -0.48
N TRP A 77 -21.45 10.47 -0.68
CA TRP A 77 -20.14 10.49 -1.33
C TRP A 77 -19.07 9.67 -0.60
N ASP A 78 -19.21 9.48 0.69
CA ASP A 78 -18.32 8.70 1.52
C ASP A 78 -18.24 7.24 1.05
N ILE A 79 -19.38 6.57 0.88
CA ILE A 79 -19.41 5.18 0.42
C ILE A 79 -18.96 5.07 -1.04
N THR A 80 -19.32 6.03 -1.89
CA THR A 80 -18.83 6.08 -3.27
C THR A 80 -17.31 6.18 -3.30
N ASN A 81 -16.72 7.06 -2.50
CA ASN A 81 -15.27 7.20 -2.40
C ASN A 81 -14.61 5.97 -1.75
N PHE A 82 -15.24 5.36 -0.76
CA PHE A 82 -14.77 4.11 -0.18
C PHE A 82 -14.57 3.04 -1.26
N VAL A 83 -15.62 2.76 -2.05
CA VAL A 83 -15.58 1.76 -3.12
C VAL A 83 -14.56 2.14 -4.20
N TRP A 84 -14.45 3.43 -4.54
CA TRP A 84 -13.45 3.93 -5.48
C TRP A 84 -12.02 3.59 -5.02
N TRP A 85 -11.68 3.91 -3.77
CA TRP A 85 -10.35 3.65 -3.23
C TRP A 85 -10.06 2.15 -3.07
N VAL A 86 -11.06 1.36 -2.70
CA VAL A 86 -10.96 -0.11 -2.70
C VAL A 86 -10.61 -0.60 -4.10
N GLY A 87 -11.33 -0.13 -5.13
CA GLY A 87 -11.07 -0.51 -6.53
C GLY A 87 -9.66 -0.17 -7.01
N ILE A 88 -9.13 1.02 -6.65
CA ILE A 88 -7.74 1.40 -6.97
C ILE A 88 -6.75 0.48 -6.24
N GLY A 89 -7.00 0.18 -4.96
CA GLY A 89 -6.18 -0.75 -4.20
C GLY A 89 -6.14 -2.14 -4.83
N HIS A 90 -7.29 -2.66 -5.23
CA HIS A 90 -7.42 -3.94 -5.93
C HIS A 90 -6.61 -3.96 -7.24
N ALA A 91 -6.72 -2.91 -8.05
CA ALA A 91 -5.97 -2.82 -9.29
C ALA A 91 -4.45 -2.91 -9.05
N GLY A 92 -3.92 -2.21 -8.06
CA GLY A 92 -2.49 -2.23 -7.74
C GLY A 92 -1.99 -3.61 -7.28
N THR A 93 -2.72 -4.26 -6.38
CA THR A 93 -2.37 -5.63 -5.92
C THR A 93 -2.50 -6.64 -7.04
N LEU A 94 -3.58 -6.56 -7.83
CA LEU A 94 -3.80 -7.50 -8.93
C LEU A 94 -2.68 -7.40 -9.97
N ILE A 95 -2.29 -6.18 -10.35
CA ILE A 95 -1.18 -5.96 -11.28
C ILE A 95 0.10 -6.59 -10.72
N SER A 96 0.47 -6.35 -9.47
CA SER A 96 1.70 -6.89 -8.91
C SER A 96 1.63 -8.41 -8.71
N ALA A 97 0.56 -8.94 -8.14
CA ALA A 97 0.42 -10.35 -7.82
C ALA A 97 0.24 -11.23 -9.08
N VAL A 98 -0.66 -10.85 -9.97
CA VAL A 98 -0.93 -11.63 -11.19
C VAL A 98 0.28 -11.67 -12.11
N LEU A 99 0.97 -10.53 -12.30
CA LEU A 99 2.18 -10.52 -13.10
C LEU A 99 3.31 -11.36 -12.49
N LEU A 100 3.36 -11.50 -11.16
CA LEU A 100 4.30 -12.39 -10.50
C LEU A 100 3.95 -13.85 -10.74
N LEU A 101 2.69 -14.23 -10.58
CA LEU A 101 2.21 -15.61 -10.80
C LEU A 101 2.44 -16.06 -12.25
N PHE A 102 2.21 -15.16 -13.21
CA PHE A 102 2.51 -15.42 -14.62
C PHE A 102 3.98 -15.20 -15.00
N ARG A 103 4.86 -14.92 -14.04
CA ARG A 103 6.31 -14.72 -14.23
C ARG A 103 6.65 -13.70 -15.31
N GLN A 104 5.87 -12.61 -15.40
CA GLN A 104 6.08 -11.56 -16.39
C GLN A 104 7.32 -10.72 -16.05
N LYS A 105 8.27 -10.65 -16.98
CA LYS A 105 9.56 -9.95 -16.77
C LYS A 105 9.40 -8.43 -16.62
N TRP A 106 8.47 -7.82 -17.37
CA TRP A 106 8.22 -6.39 -17.33
C TRP A 106 7.57 -5.91 -16.01
N ARG A 107 7.06 -6.85 -15.20
CA ARG A 107 6.58 -6.56 -13.85
C ARG A 107 7.58 -5.72 -13.04
N MET A 108 8.88 -6.01 -13.17
CA MET A 108 9.93 -5.32 -12.41
C MET A 108 9.97 -3.81 -12.64
N ALA A 109 9.40 -3.32 -13.73
CA ALA A 109 9.34 -1.88 -14.02
C ALA A 109 8.22 -1.15 -13.28
N ILE A 110 7.14 -1.85 -12.89
CA ILE A 110 5.91 -1.20 -12.37
C ILE A 110 5.47 -1.70 -11.00
N ASN A 111 5.94 -2.86 -10.54
CA ASN A 111 5.43 -3.48 -9.31
C ASN A 111 5.58 -2.59 -8.07
N ARG A 112 6.69 -1.85 -7.93
CA ARG A 112 6.91 -0.97 -6.77
C ARG A 112 5.87 0.13 -6.67
N SER A 113 5.57 0.79 -7.79
CA SER A 113 4.54 1.83 -7.84
C SER A 113 3.14 1.26 -7.65
N ALA A 114 2.86 0.08 -8.20
CA ALA A 114 1.57 -0.60 -8.05
C ALA A 114 1.33 -1.02 -6.58
N GLU A 115 2.33 -1.61 -5.93
CA GLU A 115 2.27 -2.01 -4.52
C GLU A 115 2.11 -0.79 -3.59
N ALA A 116 2.85 0.29 -3.83
CA ALA A 116 2.71 1.54 -3.08
C ALA A 116 1.31 2.16 -3.28
N MET A 117 0.80 2.18 -4.52
CA MET A 117 -0.55 2.64 -4.83
C MET A 117 -1.59 1.87 -4.02
N THR A 118 -1.46 0.54 -3.91
CA THR A 118 -2.34 -0.29 -3.08
C THR A 118 -2.36 0.18 -1.63
N ILE A 119 -1.19 0.36 -1.01
CA ILE A 119 -1.12 0.75 0.41
C ILE A 119 -1.79 2.10 0.65
N PHE A 120 -1.47 3.10 -0.17
CA PHE A 120 -2.09 4.42 -0.04
C PHE A 120 -3.61 4.37 -0.26
N SER A 121 -4.07 3.60 -1.22
CA SER A 121 -5.50 3.46 -1.53
C SER A 121 -6.27 2.76 -0.41
N VAL A 122 -5.72 1.70 0.16
CA VAL A 122 -6.37 0.97 1.26
C VAL A 122 -6.42 1.81 2.54
N VAL A 123 -5.39 2.59 2.83
CA VAL A 123 -5.40 3.55 3.94
C VAL A 123 -6.51 4.59 3.74
N GLN A 124 -6.64 5.15 2.53
CA GLN A 124 -7.72 6.08 2.21
C GLN A 124 -9.10 5.41 2.34
N ALA A 125 -9.27 4.21 1.79
CA ALA A 125 -10.50 3.43 1.93
C ALA A 125 -10.89 3.24 3.41
N GLY A 126 -9.93 2.90 4.27
CA GLY A 126 -10.17 2.66 5.70
C GLY A 126 -10.65 3.89 6.49
N LEU A 127 -10.45 5.10 5.98
CA LEU A 127 -10.93 6.33 6.61
C LEU A 127 -12.45 6.52 6.43
N PHE A 128 -13.01 6.11 5.28
CA PHE A 128 -14.40 6.39 4.95
C PHE A 128 -15.43 5.71 5.85
N PRO A 129 -15.31 4.43 6.24
CA PRO A 129 -16.21 3.81 7.22
C PRO A 129 -16.24 4.55 8.55
N ILE A 130 -15.09 5.07 9.00
CA ILE A 130 -14.97 5.84 10.24
C ILE A 130 -15.70 7.18 10.12
N ILE A 131 -15.58 7.88 8.98
CA ILE A 131 -16.25 9.13 8.71
C ILE A 131 -17.76 8.91 8.55
N HIS A 132 -18.14 7.83 7.86
CA HIS A 132 -19.55 7.45 7.60
C HIS A 132 -20.36 7.26 8.88
N MET A 133 -19.76 6.79 9.94
CA MET A 133 -20.43 6.66 11.23
C MET A 133 -20.89 7.99 11.82
N GLY A 134 -20.38 9.12 11.37
CA GLY A 134 -20.67 10.44 11.88
C GLY A 134 -20.18 10.72 13.31
N ARG A 135 -19.91 9.69 14.08
CA ARG A 135 -19.36 9.74 15.44
C ARG A 135 -18.15 8.81 15.58
N PRO A 136 -16.97 9.21 15.10
CA PRO A 136 -15.77 8.34 15.01
C PRO A 136 -15.35 7.72 16.34
N TRP A 137 -15.63 8.38 17.47
CA TRP A 137 -15.34 7.85 18.81
C TRP A 137 -16.16 6.62 19.19
N LEU A 138 -17.21 6.31 18.40
CA LEU A 138 -17.99 5.06 18.55
C LEU A 138 -17.51 3.94 17.63
N ALA A 139 -16.40 4.13 16.92
CA ALA A 139 -15.86 3.15 15.97
C ALA A 139 -15.60 1.77 16.59
N TYR A 140 -15.32 1.71 17.89
CA TYR A 140 -15.16 0.44 18.60
C TYR A 140 -16.38 -0.47 18.53
N TRP A 141 -17.59 0.07 18.31
CA TRP A 141 -18.80 -0.74 18.14
C TRP A 141 -18.84 -1.52 16.83
N THR A 142 -17.99 -1.18 15.87
CA THR A 142 -17.81 -1.96 14.64
C THR A 142 -16.90 -3.18 14.85
N MET A 143 -16.23 -3.27 15.99
CA MET A 143 -15.38 -4.41 16.34
C MET A 143 -16.22 -5.53 16.99
N PRO A 144 -15.81 -6.81 16.88
CA PRO A 144 -16.48 -7.94 17.54
C PRO A 144 -16.11 -7.98 19.02
N ILE A 145 -16.44 -6.91 19.75
CA ILE A 145 -16.11 -6.75 21.16
C ILE A 145 -17.28 -7.24 22.02
N PRO A 146 -17.04 -8.00 23.11
CA PRO A 146 -18.07 -8.34 24.08
C PRO A 146 -18.75 -7.09 24.62
N ASN A 147 -20.05 -7.09 24.69
CA ASN A 147 -20.82 -5.98 25.22
C ASN A 147 -21.91 -6.45 26.20
N GLN A 148 -22.42 -5.52 27.01
CA GLN A 148 -23.42 -5.79 28.03
C GLN A 148 -24.82 -6.07 27.47
N PHE A 149 -25.04 -5.85 26.19
CA PHE A 149 -26.37 -5.98 25.56
C PHE A 149 -26.61 -7.34 24.92
N GLY A 150 -25.69 -8.28 25.04
CA GLY A 150 -25.87 -9.60 24.47
C GLY A 150 -24.59 -10.36 24.17
N SER A 151 -24.67 -11.25 23.20
CA SER A 151 -23.55 -12.08 22.80
C SER A 151 -22.43 -11.28 22.13
N LEU A 152 -21.24 -11.85 22.11
CA LEU A 152 -20.06 -11.33 21.41
C LEU A 152 -20.34 -10.89 19.95
N TRP A 153 -21.32 -11.51 19.32
CA TRP A 153 -21.61 -11.38 17.89
C TRP A 153 -22.83 -10.50 17.58
N VAL A 154 -23.29 -9.69 18.50
CA VAL A 154 -24.44 -8.81 18.29
C VAL A 154 -24.29 -7.93 17.04
N ASN A 155 -23.10 -7.42 16.79
CA ASN A 155 -22.81 -6.54 15.66
C ASN A 155 -22.43 -7.30 14.37
N PHE A 156 -22.36 -8.63 14.39
CA PHE A 156 -21.87 -9.41 13.26
C PHE A 156 -22.71 -9.27 11.97
N ASN A 157 -23.95 -8.87 12.09
CA ASN A 157 -24.83 -8.61 10.95
C ASN A 157 -24.61 -7.21 10.32
N SER A 158 -23.74 -6.37 10.91
CA SER A 158 -23.46 -5.06 10.36
C SER A 158 -22.46 -5.13 9.22
N PRO A 159 -22.73 -4.55 8.04
CA PRO A 159 -21.77 -4.45 6.95
C PRO A 159 -20.49 -3.71 7.38
N LEU A 160 -20.59 -2.72 8.27
CA LEU A 160 -19.42 -2.00 8.79
C LEU A 160 -18.43 -2.90 9.54
N LEU A 161 -18.93 -3.92 10.24
CA LEU A 161 -18.07 -4.92 10.86
C LEU A 161 -17.32 -5.74 9.81
N TRP A 162 -17.99 -6.14 8.74
CA TRP A 162 -17.37 -6.89 7.64
C TRP A 162 -16.31 -6.04 6.94
N ASP A 163 -16.56 -4.76 6.74
CA ASP A 163 -15.58 -3.80 6.19
C ASP A 163 -14.32 -3.73 7.07
N VAL A 164 -14.45 -3.72 8.40
CA VAL A 164 -13.31 -3.72 9.31
C VAL A 164 -12.43 -4.96 9.08
N PHE A 165 -13.04 -6.14 8.98
CA PHE A 165 -12.28 -7.37 8.70
C PHE A 165 -11.66 -7.35 7.30
N ALA A 166 -12.43 -7.00 6.29
CA ALA A 166 -11.97 -6.96 4.90
C ALA A 166 -10.80 -5.99 4.73
N ILE A 167 -10.95 -4.76 5.18
CA ILE A 167 -9.90 -3.72 5.06
C ILE A 167 -8.67 -4.11 5.88
N SER A 168 -8.83 -4.59 7.12
CA SER A 168 -7.71 -4.97 7.98
C SER A 168 -6.92 -6.13 7.40
N THR A 169 -7.60 -7.15 6.88
CA THR A 169 -6.98 -8.31 6.23
C THR A 169 -6.25 -7.88 4.96
N TYR A 170 -6.92 -7.10 4.13
CA TYR A 170 -6.35 -6.62 2.89
C TYR A 170 -5.12 -5.72 3.13
N LEU A 171 -5.21 -4.78 4.07
CA LEU A 171 -4.09 -3.92 4.45
C LEU A 171 -2.90 -4.74 4.98
N SER A 172 -3.17 -5.72 5.84
CA SER A 172 -2.11 -6.55 6.43
C SER A 172 -1.37 -7.37 5.37
N VAL A 173 -2.09 -8.05 4.48
CA VAL A 173 -1.50 -8.84 3.40
C VAL A 173 -0.72 -7.94 2.43
N SER A 174 -1.30 -6.79 2.06
CA SER A 174 -0.66 -5.85 1.15
C SER A 174 0.60 -5.21 1.75
N LEU A 175 0.58 -4.86 3.05
CA LEU A 175 1.77 -4.35 3.75
C LEU A 175 2.89 -5.37 3.80
N VAL A 176 2.58 -6.63 4.12
CA VAL A 176 3.58 -7.70 4.16
C VAL A 176 4.14 -7.94 2.76
N PHE A 177 3.30 -7.95 1.73
CA PHE A 177 3.72 -8.14 0.36
C PHE A 177 4.63 -6.99 -0.12
N TRP A 178 4.24 -5.76 0.11
CA TRP A 178 5.04 -4.56 -0.21
C TRP A 178 6.36 -4.53 0.56
N TRP A 179 6.32 -4.75 1.88
CA TRP A 179 7.51 -4.79 2.72
C TRP A 179 8.49 -5.89 2.30
N THR A 180 7.99 -7.10 2.03
CA THR A 180 8.81 -8.20 1.51
C THR A 180 9.52 -7.78 0.23
N GLY A 181 8.79 -7.14 -0.68
CA GLY A 181 9.34 -6.60 -1.90
C GLY A 181 10.47 -5.58 -1.68
N LEU A 182 10.44 -4.80 -0.61
CA LEU A 182 11.41 -3.74 -0.30
C LEU A 182 12.64 -4.23 0.50
N LEU A 183 12.68 -5.48 0.95
CA LEU A 183 13.80 -5.99 1.76
C LEU A 183 15.19 -5.76 1.13
N PRO A 184 15.42 -6.07 -0.16
CA PRO A 184 16.70 -5.80 -0.81
C PRO A 184 17.02 -4.30 -0.89
N ASP A 185 15.99 -3.47 -1.09
CA ASP A 185 16.14 -2.01 -1.21
C ASP A 185 16.56 -1.41 0.14
N PHE A 186 15.92 -1.83 1.24
CA PHE A 186 16.32 -1.43 2.59
C PHE A 186 17.71 -1.88 2.95
N ALA A 187 18.15 -3.07 2.52
CA ALA A 187 19.50 -3.54 2.74
C ALA A 187 20.51 -2.67 1.98
N MET A 188 20.24 -2.32 0.73
CA MET A 188 21.07 -1.39 -0.04
C MET A 188 21.18 -0.03 0.66
N LEU A 189 20.06 0.54 1.11
CA LEU A 189 20.06 1.82 1.83
C LEU A 189 20.79 1.75 3.18
N ARG A 190 20.68 0.62 3.90
CA ARG A 190 21.44 0.37 5.12
C ARG A 190 22.93 0.43 4.88
N ASP A 191 23.41 -0.22 3.83
CA ASP A 191 24.83 -0.33 3.52
C ASP A 191 25.42 1.00 3.02
N ARG A 192 24.58 1.88 2.46
CA ARG A 192 24.93 3.23 2.01
C ARG A 192 24.74 4.31 3.09
N ALA A 193 23.99 4.02 4.16
CA ALA A 193 23.64 5.00 5.18
C ALA A 193 24.84 5.53 5.94
N VAL A 194 25.05 6.84 5.92
CA VAL A 194 26.11 7.54 6.65
C VAL A 194 25.69 7.82 8.10
N LYS A 195 24.43 8.18 8.33
CA LYS A 195 23.92 8.54 9.66
C LYS A 195 23.59 7.28 10.46
N PRO A 196 24.05 7.14 11.73
CA PRO A 196 23.83 5.95 12.55
C PRO A 196 22.35 5.66 12.78
N PHE A 197 21.53 6.70 12.91
CA PHE A 197 20.07 6.57 13.06
C PHE A 197 19.41 5.94 11.82
N GLN A 198 19.75 6.41 10.62
CA GLN A 198 19.26 5.84 9.37
C GLN A 198 19.71 4.38 9.21
N LYS A 199 20.98 4.10 9.50
CA LYS A 199 21.50 2.74 9.45
C LYS A 199 20.75 1.79 10.38
N LYS A 200 20.38 2.24 11.59
CA LYS A 200 19.57 1.45 12.54
C LYS A 200 18.18 1.17 12.01
N ILE A 201 17.50 2.17 11.45
CA ILE A 201 16.16 2.01 10.87
C ILE A 201 16.20 1.04 9.69
N TYR A 202 17.10 1.25 8.73
CA TYR A 202 17.21 0.38 7.57
C TYR A 202 17.66 -1.04 7.92
N SER A 203 18.48 -1.21 8.97
CA SER A 203 18.84 -2.52 9.50
C SER A 203 17.63 -3.28 10.04
N LEU A 204 16.75 -2.59 10.76
CA LEU A 204 15.49 -3.16 11.24
C LEU A 204 14.57 -3.54 10.07
N LEU A 205 14.37 -2.61 9.12
CA LEU A 205 13.47 -2.81 7.99
C LEU A 205 13.95 -3.87 7.00
N SER A 206 15.27 -4.04 6.86
CA SER A 206 15.86 -5.08 5.99
C SER A 206 15.80 -6.49 6.57
N PHE A 207 15.39 -6.63 7.81
CA PHE A 207 15.18 -7.92 8.51
C PHE A 207 16.35 -8.91 8.35
N GLY A 208 17.57 -8.41 8.45
CA GLY A 208 18.78 -9.23 8.34
C GLY A 208 19.13 -9.68 6.93
N TRP A 209 18.54 -9.06 5.90
CA TRP A 209 18.87 -9.36 4.51
C TRP A 209 20.36 -9.20 4.23
N SER A 210 21.01 -10.25 3.70
CA SER A 210 22.44 -10.28 3.43
C SER A 210 22.79 -10.44 1.94
N GLY A 211 21.80 -10.63 1.08
CA GLY A 211 21.98 -10.77 -0.37
C GLY A 211 22.54 -12.13 -0.81
N ARG A 212 22.59 -13.12 0.07
CA ARG A 212 23.03 -14.49 -0.29
C ARG A 212 22.02 -15.16 -1.20
N ALA A 213 22.46 -16.17 -1.97
CA ALA A 213 21.59 -16.96 -2.83
C ALA A 213 20.37 -17.55 -2.07
N LYS A 214 20.57 -17.96 -0.81
CA LYS A 214 19.51 -18.47 0.05
C LYS A 214 18.46 -17.41 0.40
N ASP A 215 18.87 -16.16 0.58
CA ASP A 215 17.96 -15.06 0.85
C ASP A 215 17.09 -14.76 -0.38
N TRP A 216 17.68 -14.78 -1.58
CA TRP A 216 16.97 -14.62 -2.85
C TRP A 216 15.98 -15.77 -3.12
N GLN A 217 16.38 -17.01 -2.85
CA GLN A 217 15.47 -18.15 -2.98
C GLN A 217 14.26 -18.02 -2.08
N ARG A 218 14.48 -17.73 -0.80
CA ARG A 218 13.37 -17.48 0.15
C ARG A 218 12.48 -16.31 -0.24
N PHE A 219 13.10 -15.27 -0.77
CA PHE A 219 12.36 -14.10 -1.27
C PHE A 219 11.40 -14.48 -2.40
N GLU A 220 11.86 -15.27 -3.37
CA GLU A 220 11.00 -15.77 -4.46
C GLU A 220 9.87 -16.62 -3.93
N GLU A 221 10.17 -17.59 -3.06
CA GLU A 221 9.19 -18.49 -2.47
C GLU A 221 8.11 -17.73 -1.69
N VAL A 222 8.51 -16.83 -0.79
CA VAL A 222 7.60 -16.01 0.02
C VAL A 222 6.78 -15.08 -0.87
N SER A 223 7.40 -14.43 -1.85
CA SER A 223 6.70 -13.53 -2.77
C SER A 223 5.64 -14.27 -3.60
N LEU A 224 5.91 -15.51 -4.05
CA LEU A 224 4.95 -16.34 -4.78
C LEU A 224 3.78 -16.77 -3.89
N VAL A 225 4.05 -17.16 -2.64
CA VAL A 225 3.00 -17.52 -1.67
C VAL A 225 2.11 -16.31 -1.38
N LEU A 226 2.71 -15.15 -1.12
CA LEU A 226 1.96 -13.92 -0.85
C LEU A 226 1.14 -13.48 -2.07
N ALA A 227 1.66 -13.59 -3.28
CA ALA A 227 0.90 -13.30 -4.50
C ALA A 227 -0.28 -14.27 -4.68
N GLY A 228 -0.07 -15.55 -4.38
CA GLY A 228 -1.12 -16.56 -4.40
C GLY A 228 -2.22 -16.30 -3.37
N LEU A 229 -1.86 -15.79 -2.19
CA LEU A 229 -2.83 -15.39 -1.16
C LEU A 229 -3.52 -14.06 -1.48
N ALA A 230 -2.80 -13.09 -2.02
CA ALA A 230 -3.35 -11.78 -2.35
C ALA A 230 -4.38 -11.84 -3.49
N THR A 231 -4.17 -12.73 -4.47
CA THR A 231 -5.06 -12.83 -5.65
C THR A 231 -6.52 -13.16 -5.28
N PRO A 232 -6.86 -14.22 -4.53
CA PRO A 232 -8.24 -14.50 -4.16
C PRO A 232 -8.80 -13.51 -3.12
N LEU A 233 -7.94 -12.79 -2.42
CA LEU A 233 -8.36 -11.79 -1.44
C LEU A 233 -8.85 -10.50 -2.11
N VAL A 234 -8.47 -10.28 -3.36
CA VAL A 234 -8.78 -9.10 -4.18
C VAL A 234 -9.93 -9.39 -5.17
N LEU A 235 -10.21 -10.66 -5.45
CA LEU A 235 -11.31 -11.10 -6.32
C LEU A 235 -12.60 -11.30 -5.53
#